data_da62615fd0c3f88edba40bf54e2870ad
#
_entry.id   da62615fd0c3f88edba40bf54e2870ad
#
_cell.length_a   1.000
_cell.length_b   1.000
_cell.length_c   1.000
_cell.angle_alpha   90.00
_cell.angle_beta   90.00
_cell.angle_gamma   90.00
#
_symmetry.space_group_name_H-M   'P 1'
#
loop_
_entity.id
_entity.type
_entity.pdbx_description
1 polymer ?
#
loop_
_entity_poly.entity_id
_entity_poly.type
_entity_poly.pdbx_seq_one_letter_code
_entity_poly.pdbx_strand_id
1 'polypeptide(L)'
;LPSSGEGDILSPVIGPIASAAESHAPGKRRVEKLVMRYRLSRLVVALVVAACAVSGCATNAQYMGAERLAHGLVVSLDGVGGYNWGPQWLRDGLNQAGVRSAIYIFDWGHGPAGMFLADLMDESGNREQARELARMVENYQRYYPGRPVYLIGHSGGAGIVVFALEAMKSTTQVDGVFLLAPALDPDRNLAPALAHVRQNVYVTHSPADVALMGLGTSTFGTMDRKHTVSAGLVGFRIPTNLSAADARQYAKLRQAEWKPDLLSKGNLGGHMSWTTSAFAREYIAPIVLGRPASPISQA
;
A
#
# COMPACT_ATOMS: atom_id res chain seq x y z
N LEU A 1 7.50 -9.74 91.89
CA LEU A 1 8.02 -10.72 92.87
C LEU A 1 7.49 -12.14 92.64
N PRO A 2 8.20 -13.23 92.82
CA PRO A 2 9.62 -13.53 92.52
C PRO A 2 9.71 -14.79 91.62
N SER A 3 10.83 -15.08 91.25
CA SER A 3 11.97 -15.94 91.56
C SER A 3 12.13 -17.14 90.58
N SER A 4 13.24 -17.20 90.03
CA SER A 4 14.38 -18.12 90.30
C SER A 4 14.27 -19.53 89.72
N GLY A 5 15.36 -19.96 89.15
CA GLY A 5 15.76 -21.36 88.97
C GLY A 5 16.65 -21.54 87.74
N GLU A 6 17.84 -21.36 87.96
CA GLU A 6 19.14 -21.99 87.69
C GLU A 6 19.04 -23.51 87.35
N GLY A 7 20.05 -23.89 86.53
CA GLY A 7 20.52 -25.24 86.35
C GLY A 7 20.91 -25.53 84.88
N ASP A 8 21.97 -25.26 84.53
CA ASP A 8 23.32 -25.81 84.41
C ASP A 8 23.51 -27.08 83.57
N ILE A 9 24.53 -27.02 82.73
CA ILE A 9 25.44 -28.09 82.31
C ILE A 9 25.03 -28.97 81.09
N LEU A 10 25.67 -28.82 79.97
CA LEU A 10 26.73 -29.64 79.37
C LEU A 10 26.84 -29.40 77.87
N SER A 11 27.92 -28.82 77.48
CA SER A 11 28.56 -29.11 76.15
C SER A 11 29.16 -30.51 76.23
N PRO A 12 29.41 -31.22 75.15
CA PRO A 12 30.31 -30.79 74.04
C PRO A 12 30.00 -31.45 72.68
N VAL A 13 30.85 -31.12 71.77
CA VAL A 13 31.46 -31.85 70.68
C VAL A 13 31.28 -31.24 69.30
N ILE A 14 32.39 -30.77 68.90
CA ILE A 14 32.74 -30.28 67.58
C ILE A 14 32.70 -31.39 66.53
N GLY A 15 32.15 -31.09 65.36
CA GLY A 15 32.43 -31.81 64.11
C GLY A 15 32.24 -30.87 62.89
N PRO A 16 33.23 -30.78 62.03
CA PRO A 16 33.14 -29.88 60.88
C PRO A 16 32.28 -30.52 59.78
N ILE A 17 31.20 -29.91 59.41
CA ILE A 17 30.45 -30.30 58.20
C ILE A 17 30.80 -29.35 57.07
N ALA A 18 31.30 -30.02 56.05
CA ALA A 18 31.80 -29.52 54.80
C ALA A 18 30.88 -28.52 54.09
N SER A 19 31.55 -27.53 53.54
CA SER A 19 31.18 -26.80 52.34
C SER A 19 30.59 -27.74 51.30
N ALA A 20 29.35 -27.49 50.85
CA ALA A 20 28.88 -27.79 49.52
C ALA A 20 27.40 -27.39 49.38
N ALA A 21 27.12 -26.30 48.76
CA ALA A 21 25.97 -26.16 47.88
C ALA A 21 26.05 -24.81 47.16
N GLU A 22 26.90 -24.70 46.15
CA GLU A 22 26.58 -23.81 45.04
C GLU A 22 25.34 -24.32 44.37
N SER A 23 24.19 -23.80 44.76
CA SER A 23 22.95 -24.04 44.03
C SER A 23 23.00 -23.34 42.70
N HIS A 24 23.32 -24.09 41.67
CA HIS A 24 23.15 -23.68 40.26
C HIS A 24 21.69 -23.37 40.04
N ALA A 25 21.32 -22.09 40.03
CA ALA A 25 19.99 -21.62 39.69
C ALA A 25 19.80 -21.70 38.15
N PRO A 26 19.07 -22.70 37.62
CA PRO A 26 18.90 -22.89 36.18
C PRO A 26 18.06 -21.79 35.53
N GLY A 27 17.45 -20.90 36.32
CA GLY A 27 16.63 -19.80 35.83
C GLY A 27 17.38 -18.61 35.24
N LYS A 28 18.51 -18.20 35.81
CA LYS A 28 19.28 -17.02 35.36
C LYS A 28 19.75 -17.14 33.91
N ARG A 29 20.40 -18.25 33.55
CA ARG A 29 20.90 -18.47 32.18
C ARG A 29 19.79 -18.55 31.15
N ARG A 30 18.60 -19.01 31.52
CA ARG A 30 17.45 -19.07 30.62
C ARG A 30 16.85 -17.68 30.35
N VAL A 31 16.79 -16.85 31.39
CA VAL A 31 16.33 -15.45 31.27
C VAL A 31 17.32 -14.61 30.45
N GLU A 32 18.62 -14.76 30.70
CA GLU A 32 19.65 -14.05 29.92
C GLU A 32 19.63 -14.44 28.43
N LYS A 33 19.45 -15.72 28.11
CA LYS A 33 19.28 -16.18 26.72
C LYS A 33 18.00 -15.62 26.09
N LEU A 34 16.93 -15.50 26.85
CA LEU A 34 15.66 -14.93 26.38
C LEU A 34 15.79 -13.43 26.11
N VAL A 35 16.42 -12.71 27.03
CA VAL A 35 16.70 -11.27 26.89
C VAL A 35 17.65 -11.00 25.73
N MET A 36 18.66 -11.83 25.57
CA MET A 36 19.62 -11.72 24.45
C MET A 36 18.93 -11.99 23.10
N ARG A 37 18.07 -13.02 23.02
CA ARG A 37 17.25 -13.28 21.81
C ARG A 37 16.31 -12.14 21.51
N TYR A 38 15.65 -11.57 22.49
CA TYR A 38 14.75 -10.43 22.33
C TYR A 38 15.50 -9.17 21.88
N ARG A 39 16.69 -8.90 22.44
CA ARG A 39 17.55 -7.79 21.98
C ARG A 39 18.06 -8.00 20.57
N LEU A 40 18.46 -9.23 20.22
CA LEU A 40 18.91 -9.57 18.87
C LEU A 40 17.79 -9.42 17.84
N SER A 41 16.57 -9.90 18.17
CA SER A 41 15.41 -9.75 17.28
C SER A 41 15.05 -8.28 17.06
N ARG A 42 15.09 -7.43 18.08
CA ARG A 42 14.85 -5.98 17.93
C ARG A 42 15.93 -5.29 17.08
N LEU A 43 17.19 -5.71 17.21
CA LEU A 43 18.30 -5.19 16.42
C LEU A 43 18.15 -5.60 14.95
N VAL A 44 17.77 -6.85 14.67
CA VAL A 44 17.49 -7.35 13.32
C VAL A 44 16.30 -6.61 12.71
N VAL A 45 15.21 -6.43 13.44
CA VAL A 45 14.04 -5.66 12.96
C VAL A 45 14.43 -4.20 12.69
N ALA A 46 15.19 -3.56 13.59
CA ALA A 46 15.65 -2.19 13.38
C ALA A 46 16.58 -2.06 12.17
N LEU A 47 17.47 -3.02 11.93
CA LEU A 47 18.36 -3.06 10.77
C LEU A 47 17.58 -3.30 9.47
N VAL A 48 16.58 -4.18 9.48
CA VAL A 48 15.70 -4.41 8.33
C VAL A 48 14.88 -3.15 8.00
N VAL A 49 14.32 -2.50 9.03
CA VAL A 49 13.57 -1.24 8.84
C VAL A 49 14.49 -0.12 8.33
N ALA A 50 15.72 0.00 8.87
CA ALA A 50 16.68 0.99 8.40
C ALA A 50 17.14 0.69 6.95
N ALA A 51 17.39 -0.57 6.61
CA ALA A 51 17.73 -0.98 5.25
C ALA A 51 16.59 -0.70 4.25
N CYS A 52 15.33 -0.93 4.64
CA CYS A 52 14.16 -0.61 3.81
C CYS A 52 14.00 0.90 3.61
N ALA A 53 14.24 1.72 4.64
CA ALA A 53 14.13 3.18 4.54
C ALA A 53 15.21 3.79 3.62
N VAL A 54 16.44 3.28 3.68
CA VAL A 54 17.54 3.73 2.79
C VAL A 54 17.30 3.27 1.34
N SER A 55 16.73 2.08 1.15
CA SER A 55 16.45 1.53 -0.20
C SER A 55 15.35 2.31 -0.93
N GLY A 56 14.35 2.85 -0.22
CA GLY A 56 13.21 3.57 -0.83
C GLY A 56 13.60 4.85 -1.55
N CYS A 57 14.47 5.68 -0.96
CA CYS A 57 14.93 6.94 -1.57
C CYS A 57 15.89 6.70 -2.74
N ALA A 58 16.80 5.73 -2.62
CA ALA A 58 17.76 5.40 -3.68
C ALA A 58 17.05 4.83 -4.93
N THR A 59 15.97 4.09 -4.74
CA THR A 59 15.22 3.45 -5.84
C THR A 59 14.38 4.43 -6.66
N ASN A 60 13.86 5.53 -6.09
CA ASN A 60 13.17 6.55 -6.89
C ASN A 60 14.14 7.31 -7.80
N ALA A 61 15.32 7.69 -7.31
CA ALA A 61 16.31 8.44 -8.09
C ALA A 61 16.71 7.74 -9.41
N GLN A 62 16.86 6.41 -9.39
CA GLN A 62 17.19 5.61 -10.58
C GLN A 62 16.12 5.70 -11.68
N TYR A 63 14.84 5.88 -11.32
CA TYR A 63 13.72 5.89 -12.25
C TYR A 63 13.24 7.31 -12.59
N MET A 64 13.89 8.35 -12.08
CA MET A 64 13.51 9.76 -12.26
C MET A 64 14.54 10.59 -13.01
N GLY A 65 15.43 9.94 -13.77
CA GLY A 65 16.43 10.64 -14.58
C GLY A 65 15.80 11.50 -15.69
N ALA A 66 16.52 12.56 -16.13
CA ALA A 66 16.04 13.52 -17.13
C ALA A 66 15.59 12.86 -18.44
N GLU A 67 16.29 11.82 -18.89
CA GLU A 67 15.90 11.05 -20.06
C GLU A 67 14.52 10.42 -19.90
N ARG A 68 14.26 9.78 -18.75
CA ARG A 68 12.97 9.15 -18.44
C ARG A 68 11.85 10.18 -18.34
N LEU A 69 12.10 11.31 -17.68
CA LEU A 69 11.15 12.42 -17.58
C LEU A 69 10.79 12.99 -18.96
N ALA A 70 11.74 13.02 -19.91
CA ALA A 70 11.48 13.45 -21.27
C ALA A 70 10.60 12.47 -22.08
N HIS A 71 10.39 11.23 -21.61
CA HIS A 71 9.53 10.24 -22.26
C HIS A 71 8.13 10.17 -21.66
N GLY A 72 7.91 10.66 -20.45
CA GLY A 72 6.62 10.58 -19.75
C GLY A 72 6.79 10.40 -18.25
N LEU A 73 5.67 10.35 -17.54
CA LEU A 73 5.63 10.10 -16.10
C LEU A 73 4.58 9.04 -15.78
N VAL A 74 4.97 8.05 -15.01
CA VAL A 74 4.07 7.10 -14.34
C VAL A 74 4.20 7.32 -12.84
N VAL A 75 3.10 7.58 -12.15
CA VAL A 75 3.07 7.69 -10.69
C VAL A 75 2.31 6.51 -10.12
N SER A 76 2.91 5.78 -9.18
CA SER A 76 2.31 4.62 -8.54
C SER A 76 2.18 4.84 -7.04
N LEU A 77 1.00 4.51 -6.49
CA LEU A 77 0.64 4.66 -5.08
C LEU A 77 0.22 3.32 -4.49
N ASP A 78 0.75 3.00 -3.30
CA ASP A 78 0.37 1.80 -2.57
C ASP A 78 -0.98 1.95 -1.84
N GLY A 79 -1.45 0.85 -1.29
CA GLY A 79 -2.54 0.84 -0.34
C GLY A 79 -2.19 1.46 1.00
N VAL A 80 -3.15 1.41 1.94
CA VAL A 80 -2.93 1.82 3.33
C VAL A 80 -1.81 1.02 3.98
N GLY A 81 -1.05 1.64 4.87
CA GLY A 81 0.06 1.02 5.60
C GLY A 81 1.45 1.35 5.07
N GLY A 82 1.60 2.01 3.93
CA GLY A 82 2.85 2.64 3.47
C GLY A 82 4.05 1.71 3.23
N TYR A 83 3.83 0.41 2.92
CA TYR A 83 4.93 -0.53 2.67
C TYR A 83 5.57 -0.39 1.30
N ASN A 84 4.86 0.17 0.34
CA ASN A 84 5.28 0.39 -1.05
C ASN A 84 5.75 -0.88 -1.82
N TRP A 85 5.38 -2.07 -1.38
CA TRP A 85 5.73 -3.32 -2.08
C TRP A 85 5.03 -3.44 -3.42
N GLY A 86 3.74 -3.16 -3.47
CA GLY A 86 2.95 -3.19 -4.70
C GLY A 86 3.52 -2.24 -5.77
N PRO A 87 3.72 -0.96 -5.49
CA PRO A 87 4.37 -0.02 -6.40
C PRO A 87 5.76 -0.42 -6.87
N GLN A 88 6.58 -1.05 -6.02
CA GLN A 88 7.89 -1.56 -6.43
C GLN A 88 7.76 -2.68 -7.46
N TRP A 89 6.87 -3.66 -7.24
CA TRP A 89 6.61 -4.74 -8.20
C TRP A 89 6.04 -4.21 -9.52
N LEU A 90 5.10 -3.26 -9.46
CA LEU A 90 4.56 -2.59 -10.66
C LEU A 90 5.66 -1.89 -11.45
N ARG A 91 6.53 -1.13 -10.78
CA ARG A 91 7.66 -0.44 -11.39
C ARG A 91 8.61 -1.42 -12.08
N ASP A 92 8.95 -2.52 -11.41
CA ASP A 92 9.82 -3.55 -11.96
C ASP A 92 9.22 -4.18 -13.22
N GLY A 93 7.92 -4.50 -13.19
CA GLY A 93 7.20 -5.04 -14.34
C GLY A 93 7.15 -4.07 -15.52
N LEU A 94 6.85 -2.80 -15.26
CA LEU A 94 6.85 -1.75 -16.28
C LEU A 94 8.24 -1.56 -16.90
N ASN A 95 9.28 -1.52 -16.07
CA ASN A 95 10.66 -1.38 -16.54
C ASN A 95 11.10 -2.59 -17.38
N GLN A 96 10.79 -3.82 -16.93
CA GLN A 96 11.06 -5.05 -17.69
C GLN A 96 10.34 -5.09 -19.06
N ALA A 97 9.16 -4.49 -19.14
CA ALA A 97 8.41 -4.36 -20.39
C ALA A 97 8.93 -3.27 -21.34
N GLY A 98 9.95 -2.52 -20.92
CA GLY A 98 10.56 -1.47 -21.72
C GLY A 98 9.88 -0.09 -21.63
N VAL A 99 9.12 0.18 -20.56
CA VAL A 99 8.58 1.52 -20.31
C VAL A 99 9.73 2.47 -20.00
N ARG A 100 9.92 3.48 -20.86
CA ARG A 100 11.00 4.45 -20.76
C ARG A 100 10.64 5.71 -19.97
N SER A 101 9.38 5.92 -19.66
CA SER A 101 8.91 7.03 -18.82
C SER A 101 9.55 6.98 -17.42
N ALA A 102 9.63 8.13 -16.79
CA ALA A 102 9.94 8.17 -15.35
C ALA A 102 8.85 7.41 -14.56
N ILE A 103 9.25 6.67 -13.55
CA ILE A 103 8.33 5.89 -12.70
C ILE A 103 8.57 6.29 -11.25
N TYR A 104 7.63 7.03 -10.69
CA TYR A 104 7.71 7.56 -9.34
C TYR A 104 6.76 6.80 -8.41
N ILE A 105 7.26 6.41 -7.25
CA ILE A 105 6.43 5.88 -6.17
C ILE A 105 6.11 7.05 -5.26
N PHE A 106 4.83 7.43 -5.23
CA PHE A 106 4.33 8.51 -4.40
C PHE A 106 3.92 7.94 -3.04
N ASP A 107 4.67 8.31 -2.02
CA ASP A 107 4.39 7.94 -0.64
C ASP A 107 3.42 8.94 -0.02
N TRP A 108 2.20 8.49 0.28
CA TRP A 108 1.11 9.31 0.79
C TRP A 108 0.74 8.96 2.24
N GLY A 109 1.40 7.94 2.83
CA GLY A 109 1.09 7.45 4.17
C GLY A 109 1.30 8.51 5.27
N HIS A 110 0.59 8.35 6.39
CA HIS A 110 0.58 9.26 7.53
C HIS A 110 1.66 8.93 8.59
N GLY A 111 2.76 8.34 8.20
CA GLY A 111 3.83 8.01 9.14
C GLY A 111 4.54 6.69 8.85
N PRO A 112 5.12 6.05 9.86
CA PRO A 112 5.80 4.78 9.68
C PRO A 112 4.90 3.71 9.08
N ALA A 113 5.47 2.81 8.28
CA ALA A 113 4.74 1.69 7.70
C ALA A 113 3.94 0.92 8.76
N GLY A 114 2.69 0.59 8.46
CA GLY A 114 1.77 -0.09 9.37
C GLY A 114 0.68 0.81 9.99
N MET A 115 0.65 2.10 9.69
CA MET A 115 -0.38 3.03 10.18
C MET A 115 -1.71 2.94 9.40
N PHE A 116 -2.18 1.73 9.14
CA PHE A 116 -3.36 1.45 8.30
C PHE A 116 -4.61 2.27 8.63
N LEU A 117 -4.93 2.39 9.92
CA LEU A 117 -6.14 3.12 10.35
C LEU A 117 -5.98 4.62 10.16
N ALA A 118 -4.79 5.17 10.39
CA ALA A 118 -4.53 6.58 10.15
C ALA A 118 -4.70 6.90 8.65
N ASP A 119 -4.06 6.10 7.78
CA ASP A 119 -4.17 6.26 6.33
C ASP A 119 -5.61 6.16 5.83
N LEU A 120 -6.39 5.22 6.39
CA LEU A 120 -7.77 5.02 5.98
C LEU A 120 -8.71 6.11 6.51
N MET A 121 -8.48 6.62 7.72
CA MET A 121 -9.45 7.42 8.47
C MET A 121 -9.19 8.93 8.43
N ASP A 122 -7.99 9.39 8.12
CA ASP A 122 -7.67 10.81 8.00
C ASP A 122 -8.07 11.37 6.63
N GLU A 123 -9.35 11.67 6.46
CA GLU A 123 -9.86 12.25 5.20
C GLU A 123 -9.17 13.57 4.85
N SER A 124 -8.87 14.41 5.83
CA SER A 124 -8.25 15.72 5.60
C SER A 124 -6.83 15.59 5.09
N GLY A 125 -6.02 14.72 5.71
CA GLY A 125 -4.67 14.39 5.29
C GLY A 125 -4.67 13.72 3.92
N ASN A 126 -5.57 12.77 3.68
CA ASN A 126 -5.72 12.11 2.39
C ASN A 126 -6.01 13.11 1.26
N ARG A 127 -6.87 14.10 1.50
CA ARG A 127 -7.14 15.16 0.53
C ARG A 127 -5.96 16.11 0.33
N GLU A 128 -5.14 16.35 1.36
CA GLU A 128 -3.90 17.12 1.18
C GLU A 128 -2.87 16.35 0.35
N GLN A 129 -2.67 15.06 0.63
CA GLN A 129 -1.83 14.20 -0.20
C GLN A 129 -2.30 14.16 -1.68
N ALA A 130 -3.60 14.12 -1.88
CA ALA A 130 -4.20 14.18 -3.21
C ALA A 130 -3.90 15.52 -3.92
N ARG A 131 -3.97 16.65 -3.21
CA ARG A 131 -3.59 17.97 -3.77
C ARG A 131 -2.11 18.04 -4.09
N GLU A 132 -1.26 17.40 -3.28
CA GLU A 132 0.18 17.32 -3.56
C GLU A 132 0.45 16.52 -4.83
N LEU A 133 -0.20 15.37 -5.00
CA LEU A 133 -0.13 14.59 -6.24
C LEU A 133 -0.62 15.41 -7.45
N ALA A 134 -1.73 16.15 -7.32
CA ALA A 134 -2.23 17.01 -8.38
C ALA A 134 -1.20 18.10 -8.75
N ARG A 135 -0.62 18.77 -7.76
CA ARG A 135 0.46 19.76 -7.98
C ARG A 135 1.70 19.16 -8.65
N MET A 136 2.08 17.93 -8.27
CA MET A 136 3.18 17.21 -8.91
C MET A 136 2.91 17.00 -10.41
N VAL A 137 1.74 16.51 -10.78
CA VAL A 137 1.33 16.30 -12.17
C VAL A 137 1.31 17.62 -12.95
N GLU A 138 0.71 18.66 -12.39
CA GLU A 138 0.66 19.99 -13.01
C GLU A 138 2.06 20.58 -13.24
N ASN A 139 2.95 20.44 -12.27
CA ASN A 139 4.33 20.86 -12.37
C ASN A 139 5.07 20.06 -13.45
N TYR A 140 4.90 18.74 -13.46
CA TYR A 140 5.50 17.91 -14.50
C TYR A 140 5.07 18.35 -15.90
N GLN A 141 3.77 18.53 -16.13
CA GLN A 141 3.24 18.95 -17.44
C GLN A 141 3.70 20.35 -17.87
N ARG A 142 4.01 21.23 -16.91
CA ARG A 142 4.59 22.55 -17.20
C ARG A 142 6.02 22.44 -17.70
N TYR A 143 6.83 21.55 -17.11
CA TYR A 143 8.24 21.37 -17.50
C TYR A 143 8.41 20.44 -18.70
N TYR A 144 7.48 19.52 -18.91
CA TYR A 144 7.49 18.52 -19.98
C TYR A 144 6.15 18.53 -20.74
N PRO A 145 5.84 19.63 -21.45
CA PRO A 145 4.57 19.78 -22.15
C PRO A 145 4.37 18.67 -23.19
N GLY A 146 3.14 18.14 -23.26
CA GLY A 146 2.76 17.11 -24.23
C GLY A 146 3.31 15.70 -23.93
N ARG A 147 4.03 15.51 -22.83
CA ARG A 147 4.47 14.17 -22.41
C ARG A 147 3.37 13.43 -21.66
N PRO A 148 3.23 12.11 -21.90
CA PRO A 148 2.16 11.33 -21.29
C PRO A 148 2.34 11.19 -19.78
N VAL A 149 1.22 11.20 -19.07
CA VAL A 149 1.15 10.97 -17.62
C VAL A 149 0.16 9.86 -17.33
N TYR A 150 0.59 8.86 -16.57
CA TYR A 150 -0.26 7.77 -16.09
C TYR A 150 -0.23 7.72 -14.56
N LEU A 151 -1.39 7.49 -13.95
CA LEU A 151 -1.52 7.29 -12.50
C LEU A 151 -1.96 5.86 -12.22
N ILE A 152 -1.32 5.22 -11.25
CA ILE A 152 -1.64 3.87 -10.80
C ILE A 152 -1.87 3.91 -9.30
N GLY A 153 -3.08 3.65 -8.84
CA GLY A 153 -3.41 3.57 -7.42
C GLY A 153 -3.88 2.18 -7.05
N HIS A 154 -3.30 1.61 -6.00
CA HIS A 154 -3.74 0.35 -5.43
C HIS A 154 -4.52 0.60 -4.14
N SER A 155 -5.65 -0.06 -3.94
CA SER A 155 -6.42 -0.01 -2.69
C SER A 155 -6.72 1.43 -2.24
N GLY A 156 -6.22 1.86 -1.08
CA GLY A 156 -6.31 3.24 -0.57
C GLY A 156 -5.66 4.25 -1.51
N GLY A 157 -4.52 3.92 -2.12
CA GLY A 157 -3.86 4.78 -3.11
C GLY A 157 -4.73 5.07 -4.34
N ALA A 158 -5.67 4.17 -4.69
CA ALA A 158 -6.67 4.46 -5.72
C ALA A 158 -7.61 5.60 -5.30
N GLY A 159 -7.93 5.69 -4.00
CA GLY A 159 -8.68 6.82 -3.44
C GLY A 159 -7.92 8.14 -3.59
N ILE A 160 -6.62 8.14 -3.23
CA ILE A 160 -5.76 9.32 -3.39
C ILE A 160 -5.69 9.76 -4.87
N VAL A 161 -5.58 8.81 -5.82
CA VAL A 161 -5.59 9.11 -7.25
C VAL A 161 -6.90 9.78 -7.67
N VAL A 162 -8.05 9.24 -7.26
CA VAL A 162 -9.37 9.84 -7.60
C VAL A 162 -9.50 11.23 -7.01
N PHE A 163 -9.12 11.42 -5.73
CA PHE A 163 -9.16 12.75 -5.09
C PHE A 163 -8.18 13.73 -5.74
N ALA A 164 -7.02 13.27 -6.23
CA ALA A 164 -6.06 14.10 -6.94
C ALA A 164 -6.61 14.58 -8.28
N LEU A 165 -7.25 13.69 -9.05
CA LEU A 165 -7.94 14.08 -10.29
C LEU A 165 -9.00 15.14 -10.03
N GLU A 166 -9.82 14.98 -8.99
CA GLU A 166 -10.84 15.96 -8.60
C GLU A 166 -10.25 17.32 -8.17
N ALA A 167 -9.01 17.31 -7.66
CA ALA A 167 -8.31 18.52 -7.20
C ALA A 167 -7.51 19.24 -8.29
N MET A 168 -7.33 18.62 -9.46
CA MET A 168 -6.59 19.21 -10.59
C MET A 168 -7.32 20.43 -11.17
N LYS A 169 -6.56 21.36 -11.74
CA LYS A 169 -7.12 22.47 -12.52
C LYS A 169 -7.85 21.94 -13.75
N SER A 170 -8.92 22.62 -14.16
CA SER A 170 -9.77 22.20 -15.27
C SER A 170 -9.03 21.99 -16.60
N THR A 171 -7.85 22.61 -16.76
CA THR A 171 -6.99 22.46 -17.95
C THR A 171 -6.04 21.28 -17.86
N THR A 172 -5.91 20.63 -16.67
CA THR A 172 -4.98 19.51 -16.44
C THR A 172 -5.69 18.19 -16.75
N GLN A 173 -5.07 17.35 -17.56
CA GLN A 173 -5.53 16.00 -17.83
C GLN A 173 -4.34 15.03 -17.88
N VAL A 174 -4.52 13.84 -17.30
CA VAL A 174 -3.60 12.71 -17.45
C VAL A 174 -4.02 11.82 -18.62
N ASP A 175 -3.11 11.02 -19.15
CA ASP A 175 -3.40 10.18 -20.33
C ASP A 175 -4.21 8.95 -19.95
N GLY A 176 -3.88 8.28 -18.85
CA GLY A 176 -4.64 7.13 -18.37
C GLY A 176 -4.46 6.89 -16.88
N VAL A 177 -5.39 6.14 -16.32
CA VAL A 177 -5.43 5.83 -14.88
C VAL A 177 -5.72 4.35 -14.67
N PHE A 178 -5.05 3.75 -13.68
CA PHE A 178 -5.29 2.39 -13.23
C PHE A 178 -5.67 2.43 -11.75
N LEU A 179 -6.88 1.99 -11.44
CA LEU A 179 -7.41 1.84 -10.09
C LEU A 179 -7.46 0.34 -9.76
N LEU A 180 -6.46 -0.13 -9.05
CA LEU A 180 -6.28 -1.56 -8.74
C LEU A 180 -6.92 -1.87 -7.39
N ALA A 181 -7.97 -2.68 -7.38
CA ALA A 181 -8.75 -3.02 -6.18
C ALA A 181 -9.09 -1.78 -5.32
N PRO A 182 -9.77 -0.75 -5.86
CA PRO A 182 -9.96 0.53 -5.20
C PRO A 182 -10.78 0.44 -3.91
N ALA A 183 -10.26 1.01 -2.82
CA ALA A 183 -10.93 1.11 -1.52
C ALA A 183 -11.89 2.31 -1.48
N LEU A 184 -12.79 2.41 -2.45
CA LEU A 184 -13.77 3.49 -2.62
C LEU A 184 -15.20 2.94 -2.64
N ASP A 185 -16.17 3.80 -2.33
CA ASP A 185 -17.59 3.48 -2.47
C ASP A 185 -17.91 3.10 -3.93
N PRO A 186 -18.57 1.95 -4.19
CA PRO A 186 -19.00 1.57 -5.53
C PRO A 186 -19.95 2.57 -6.19
N ASP A 187 -20.70 3.32 -5.40
CA ASP A 187 -21.69 4.31 -5.88
C ASP A 187 -21.10 5.73 -5.99
N ARG A 188 -19.77 5.87 -5.83
CA ARG A 188 -19.11 7.17 -5.96
C ARG A 188 -19.32 7.77 -7.33
N ASN A 189 -19.72 9.05 -7.38
CA ASN A 189 -19.74 9.80 -8.63
C ASN A 189 -18.28 10.04 -9.11
N LEU A 190 -17.89 9.38 -10.18
CA LEU A 190 -16.57 9.51 -10.78
C LEU A 190 -16.48 10.58 -11.88
N ALA A 191 -17.61 11.18 -12.32
CA ALA A 191 -17.62 12.11 -13.45
C ALA A 191 -16.59 13.26 -13.29
N PRO A 192 -16.44 13.88 -12.09
CA PRO A 192 -15.42 14.92 -11.89
C PRO A 192 -13.99 14.41 -12.12
N ALA A 193 -13.64 13.25 -11.58
CA ALA A 193 -12.32 12.65 -11.77
C ALA A 193 -12.09 12.22 -13.23
N LEU A 194 -13.10 11.59 -13.87
CA LEU A 194 -13.03 11.15 -15.26
C LEU A 194 -12.83 12.32 -16.24
N ALA A 195 -13.28 13.54 -15.92
CA ALA A 195 -13.06 14.72 -16.73
C ALA A 195 -11.57 15.07 -16.91
N HIS A 196 -10.73 14.66 -15.95
CA HIS A 196 -9.27 14.87 -15.95
C HIS A 196 -8.48 13.73 -16.60
N VAL A 197 -9.14 12.79 -17.28
CA VAL A 197 -8.49 11.68 -18.00
C VAL A 197 -8.78 11.79 -19.50
N ARG A 198 -7.73 11.72 -20.33
CA ARG A 198 -7.87 11.80 -21.79
C ARG A 198 -8.38 10.50 -22.41
N GLN A 199 -7.79 9.37 -21.99
CA GLN A 199 -8.07 8.06 -22.60
C GLN A 199 -9.06 7.27 -21.71
N ASN A 200 -8.56 6.36 -20.89
CA ASN A 200 -9.38 5.47 -20.09
C ASN A 200 -8.94 5.44 -18.62
N VAL A 201 -9.90 5.10 -17.77
CA VAL A 201 -9.69 4.67 -16.39
C VAL A 201 -9.94 3.17 -16.34
N TYR A 202 -8.90 2.42 -16.02
CA TYR A 202 -8.95 0.97 -15.89
C TYR A 202 -9.12 0.61 -14.42
N VAL A 203 -10.17 -0.12 -14.11
CA VAL A 203 -10.49 -0.57 -12.76
C VAL A 203 -10.39 -2.08 -12.70
N THR A 204 -9.70 -2.60 -11.71
CA THR A 204 -9.71 -4.04 -11.43
C THR A 204 -10.41 -4.30 -10.10
N HIS A 205 -11.21 -5.36 -10.05
CA HIS A 205 -11.90 -5.78 -8.84
C HIS A 205 -11.98 -7.30 -8.76
N SER A 206 -12.16 -7.83 -7.55
CA SER A 206 -12.19 -9.28 -7.34
C SER A 206 -13.21 -9.68 -6.28
N PRO A 207 -14.21 -10.50 -6.63
CA PRO A 207 -15.11 -11.09 -5.65
C PRO A 207 -14.41 -11.98 -4.61
N ALA A 208 -13.17 -12.43 -4.90
CA ALA A 208 -12.38 -13.23 -3.98
C ALA A 208 -11.69 -12.37 -2.88
N ASP A 209 -11.67 -11.05 -3.00
CA ASP A 209 -11.04 -10.13 -2.03
C ASP A 209 -11.99 -9.74 -0.87
N VAL A 210 -12.67 -10.73 -0.30
CA VAL A 210 -13.72 -10.51 0.72
C VAL A 210 -13.15 -9.96 2.02
N ALA A 211 -11.97 -10.40 2.44
CA ALA A 211 -11.42 -10.04 3.76
C ALA A 211 -11.10 -8.55 3.87
N LEU A 212 -10.40 -7.98 2.89
CA LEU A 212 -9.99 -6.57 2.92
C LEU A 212 -11.04 -5.65 2.29
N MET A 213 -11.55 -5.98 1.11
CA MET A 213 -12.45 -5.13 0.36
C MET A 213 -13.94 -5.33 0.69
N GLY A 214 -14.26 -6.39 1.41
CA GLY A 214 -15.59 -6.65 1.94
C GLY A 214 -15.68 -6.27 3.42
N LEU A 215 -15.18 -7.15 4.31
CA LEU A 215 -15.29 -6.96 5.77
C LEU A 215 -14.51 -5.75 6.27
N GLY A 216 -13.29 -5.52 5.74
CA GLY A 216 -12.44 -4.40 6.15
C GLY A 216 -13.11 -3.04 5.87
N THR A 217 -13.56 -2.81 4.64
CA THR A 217 -14.17 -1.53 4.26
C THR A 217 -15.58 -1.35 4.83
N SER A 218 -16.34 -2.43 5.05
CA SER A 218 -17.63 -2.35 5.74
C SER A 218 -17.48 -1.96 7.21
N THR A 219 -16.39 -2.38 7.86
CA THR A 219 -16.15 -2.13 9.28
C THR A 219 -15.50 -0.75 9.51
N PHE A 220 -14.42 -0.44 8.78
CA PHE A 220 -13.62 0.76 9.01
C PHE A 220 -13.96 1.91 8.04
N GLY A 221 -14.76 1.64 7.03
CA GLY A 221 -15.11 2.57 5.96
C GLY A 221 -14.13 2.51 4.77
N THR A 222 -14.59 3.04 3.66
CA THR A 222 -13.76 3.29 2.46
C THR A 222 -12.99 4.60 2.60
N MET A 223 -12.10 4.91 1.66
CA MET A 223 -11.33 6.18 1.64
C MET A 223 -12.23 7.42 1.59
N ASP A 224 -13.44 7.30 1.04
CA ASP A 224 -14.48 8.33 1.04
C ASP A 224 -15.50 8.18 2.18
N ARG A 225 -15.10 7.47 3.24
CA ARG A 225 -15.80 7.38 4.54
C ARG A 225 -17.21 6.76 4.45
N LYS A 226 -17.40 5.80 3.55
CA LYS A 226 -18.63 5.00 3.46
C LYS A 226 -18.40 3.63 4.08
N HIS A 227 -19.29 3.22 4.98
CA HIS A 227 -19.28 1.88 5.57
C HIS A 227 -20.02 0.90 4.64
N THR A 228 -19.35 0.48 3.60
CA THR A 228 -19.88 -0.42 2.56
C THR A 228 -18.79 -1.33 2.03
N VAL A 229 -19.15 -2.32 1.25
CA VAL A 229 -18.17 -3.04 0.42
C VAL A 229 -17.54 -2.06 -0.57
N SER A 230 -16.29 -2.26 -0.91
CA SER A 230 -15.60 -1.35 -1.81
C SER A 230 -15.77 -1.71 -3.29
N ALA A 231 -15.49 -0.74 -4.16
CA ALA A 231 -15.40 -0.97 -5.59
C ALA A 231 -14.27 -1.97 -5.97
N GLY A 232 -13.30 -2.20 -5.09
CA GLY A 232 -12.29 -3.25 -5.25
C GLY A 232 -12.84 -4.66 -5.15
N LEU A 233 -14.02 -4.84 -4.52
CA LEU A 233 -14.73 -6.11 -4.46
C LEU A 233 -15.73 -6.28 -5.61
N VAL A 234 -16.51 -5.24 -5.94
CA VAL A 234 -17.70 -5.36 -6.80
C VAL A 234 -17.67 -4.48 -8.06
N GLY A 235 -16.62 -3.70 -8.26
CA GLY A 235 -16.57 -2.67 -9.30
C GLY A 235 -17.33 -1.39 -8.91
N PHE A 236 -17.21 -0.35 -9.72
CA PHE A 236 -18.04 0.85 -9.60
C PHE A 236 -19.38 0.66 -10.31
N ARG A 237 -20.44 1.15 -9.71
CA ARG A 237 -21.77 1.18 -10.33
C ARG A 237 -21.91 2.46 -11.16
N ILE A 238 -22.26 2.28 -12.43
CA ILE A 238 -22.51 3.43 -13.33
C ILE A 238 -23.92 3.94 -13.05
N PRO A 239 -24.10 5.24 -12.71
CA PRO A 239 -25.44 5.80 -12.50
C PRO A 239 -26.31 5.68 -13.73
N THR A 240 -27.60 5.37 -13.55
CA THR A 240 -28.55 5.19 -14.66
C THR A 240 -29.02 6.50 -15.28
N ASN A 241 -29.03 7.59 -14.48
CA ASN A 241 -29.55 8.90 -14.90
C ASN A 241 -28.39 9.89 -15.14
N LEU A 242 -27.53 9.59 -16.11
CA LEU A 242 -26.39 10.44 -16.45
C LEU A 242 -26.84 11.57 -17.39
N SER A 243 -26.30 12.78 -17.17
CA SER A 243 -26.32 13.81 -18.20
C SER A 243 -25.52 13.35 -19.43
N ALA A 244 -25.79 13.92 -20.61
CA ALA A 244 -24.99 13.61 -21.80
C ALA A 244 -23.51 13.91 -21.62
N ALA A 245 -23.16 14.90 -20.78
CA ALA A 245 -21.78 15.23 -20.45
C ALA A 245 -21.14 14.12 -19.57
N ASP A 246 -21.83 13.69 -18.52
CA ASP A 246 -21.33 12.64 -17.63
C ASP A 246 -21.25 11.28 -18.33
N ALA A 247 -22.22 10.96 -19.20
CA ALA A 247 -22.20 9.73 -20.00
C ALA A 247 -20.91 9.65 -20.84
N ARG A 248 -20.47 10.78 -21.44
CA ARG A 248 -19.19 10.85 -22.15
C ARG A 248 -17.99 10.59 -21.24
N GLN A 249 -18.05 11.04 -19.98
CA GLN A 249 -16.99 10.76 -19.02
C GLN A 249 -16.98 9.28 -18.63
N TYR A 250 -18.12 8.72 -18.26
CA TYR A 250 -18.23 7.30 -17.90
C TYR A 250 -17.90 6.35 -19.06
N ALA A 251 -18.02 6.82 -20.32
CA ALA A 251 -17.57 6.05 -21.48
C ALA A 251 -16.04 5.74 -21.47
N LYS A 252 -15.25 6.41 -20.63
CA LYS A 252 -13.81 6.13 -20.43
C LYS A 252 -13.56 5.03 -19.38
N LEU A 253 -14.55 4.65 -18.58
CA LEU A 253 -14.40 3.66 -17.52
C LEU A 253 -14.35 2.26 -18.14
N ARG A 254 -13.30 1.52 -17.81
CA ARG A 254 -13.07 0.12 -18.20
C ARG A 254 -12.89 -0.70 -16.95
N GLN A 255 -13.81 -1.58 -16.66
CA GLN A 255 -13.77 -2.41 -15.47
C GLN A 255 -13.46 -3.86 -15.85
N ALA A 256 -12.60 -4.49 -15.08
CA ALA A 256 -12.20 -5.88 -15.24
C ALA A 256 -12.38 -6.64 -13.93
N GLU A 257 -13.28 -7.60 -13.94
CA GLU A 257 -13.46 -8.52 -12.84
C GLU A 257 -12.41 -9.62 -12.90
N TRP A 258 -11.92 -10.03 -11.74
CA TRP A 258 -11.07 -11.21 -11.65
C TRP A 258 -11.85 -12.46 -12.07
N LYS A 259 -11.24 -13.24 -12.94
CA LYS A 259 -11.77 -14.54 -13.40
C LYS A 259 -10.72 -15.65 -13.26
N PRO A 260 -11.12 -16.91 -13.11
CA PRO A 260 -10.21 -18.04 -12.90
C PRO A 260 -9.14 -18.24 -13.98
N ASP A 261 -9.34 -17.76 -15.20
CA ASP A 261 -8.33 -17.79 -16.26
C ASP A 261 -7.07 -16.99 -15.94
N LEU A 262 -7.20 -15.95 -15.07
CA LEU A 262 -6.06 -15.17 -14.58
C LEU A 262 -5.15 -15.98 -13.64
N LEU A 263 -5.58 -17.13 -13.11
CA LEU A 263 -4.72 -18.03 -12.34
C LEU A 263 -3.51 -18.50 -13.18
N SER A 264 -3.73 -18.81 -14.44
CA SER A 264 -2.65 -19.20 -15.37
C SER A 264 -1.63 -18.09 -15.62
N LYS A 265 -1.99 -16.83 -15.27
CA LYS A 265 -1.16 -15.63 -15.37
C LYS A 265 -0.54 -15.23 -14.03
N GLY A 266 -0.69 -16.07 -13.00
CA GLY A 266 -0.17 -15.81 -11.66
C GLY A 266 -0.99 -14.82 -10.83
N ASN A 267 -2.21 -14.47 -11.26
CA ASN A 267 -3.11 -13.63 -10.47
C ASN A 267 -4.09 -14.53 -9.71
N LEU A 268 -3.87 -14.66 -8.40
CA LEU A 268 -4.65 -15.53 -7.51
C LEU A 268 -5.98 -14.93 -7.04
N GLY A 269 -6.37 -13.76 -7.53
CA GLY A 269 -7.62 -13.07 -7.17
C GLY A 269 -7.59 -12.34 -5.83
N GLY A 270 -6.53 -12.45 -5.05
CA GLY A 270 -6.37 -11.74 -3.79
C GLY A 270 -5.96 -10.28 -3.99
N HIS A 271 -6.04 -9.50 -2.92
CA HIS A 271 -5.84 -8.05 -2.92
C HIS A 271 -4.55 -7.58 -3.60
N MET A 272 -3.43 -8.24 -3.31
CA MET A 272 -2.11 -7.90 -3.85
C MET A 272 -1.86 -8.47 -5.27
N SER A 273 -2.74 -9.29 -5.80
CA SER A 273 -2.53 -9.97 -7.08
C SER A 273 -2.49 -9.00 -8.28
N TRP A 274 -3.11 -7.83 -8.13
CA TRP A 274 -3.15 -6.79 -9.14
C TRP A 274 -1.87 -5.94 -9.22
N THR A 275 -0.98 -6.06 -8.22
CA THR A 275 0.25 -5.25 -8.14
C THR A 275 1.50 -6.02 -8.58
N THR A 276 1.36 -7.26 -9.04
CA THR A 276 2.51 -8.08 -9.43
C THR A 276 3.25 -7.53 -10.66
N SER A 277 4.56 -7.78 -10.75
CA SER A 277 5.37 -7.40 -11.92
C SER A 277 4.87 -8.07 -13.21
N ALA A 278 4.33 -9.30 -13.11
CA ALA A 278 3.73 -9.99 -14.24
C ALA A 278 2.49 -9.25 -14.75
N PHE A 279 1.59 -8.85 -13.84
CA PHE A 279 0.40 -8.07 -14.19
C PHE A 279 0.78 -6.72 -14.83
N ALA A 280 1.73 -6.01 -14.24
CA ALA A 280 2.21 -4.74 -14.80
C ALA A 280 2.77 -4.91 -16.21
N ARG A 281 3.58 -5.94 -16.44
CA ARG A 281 4.19 -6.23 -17.75
C ARG A 281 3.16 -6.61 -18.81
N GLU A 282 2.17 -7.43 -18.45
CA GLU A 282 1.22 -8.01 -19.40
C GLU A 282 0.03 -7.08 -19.71
N TYR A 283 -0.44 -6.32 -18.72
CA TYR A 283 -1.68 -5.55 -18.86
C TYR A 283 -1.49 -4.04 -18.79
N ILE A 284 -0.59 -3.51 -17.94
CA ILE A 284 -0.42 -2.07 -17.79
C ILE A 284 0.58 -1.53 -18.83
N ALA A 285 1.74 -2.17 -18.96
CA ALA A 285 2.80 -1.69 -19.84
C ALA A 285 2.39 -1.55 -21.32
N PRO A 286 1.62 -2.47 -21.93
CA PRO A 286 1.14 -2.26 -23.30
C PRO A 286 0.36 -0.96 -23.46
N ILE A 287 -0.54 -0.64 -22.52
CA ILE A 287 -1.33 0.60 -22.54
C ILE A 287 -0.42 1.84 -22.44
N VAL A 288 0.51 1.83 -21.48
CA VAL A 288 1.49 2.92 -21.29
C VAL A 288 2.37 3.11 -22.54
N LEU A 289 2.67 2.01 -23.26
CA LEU A 289 3.46 2.02 -24.49
C LEU A 289 2.63 2.31 -25.76
N GLY A 290 1.31 2.55 -25.64
CA GLY A 290 0.42 2.75 -26.77
C GLY A 290 0.27 1.50 -27.65
N ARG A 291 0.44 0.30 -27.10
CA ARG A 291 0.30 -0.98 -27.78
C ARG A 291 -1.06 -1.60 -27.49
N PRO A 292 -1.58 -2.51 -28.33
CA PRO A 292 -2.73 -3.31 -27.99
C PRO A 292 -2.51 -4.03 -26.66
N ALA A 293 -3.37 -3.81 -25.68
CA ALA A 293 -3.33 -4.54 -24.43
C ALA A 293 -4.02 -5.91 -24.60
N SER A 294 -3.51 -6.91 -23.89
CA SER A 294 -4.25 -8.16 -23.73
C SER A 294 -5.60 -7.83 -23.10
N PRO A 295 -6.72 -8.34 -23.65
CA PRO A 295 -8.00 -8.10 -23.02
C PRO A 295 -7.99 -8.75 -21.64
N ILE A 296 -7.99 -7.92 -20.58
CA ILE A 296 -8.56 -8.37 -19.32
C ILE A 296 -10.03 -8.49 -19.67
N SER A 297 -10.62 -9.67 -19.56
CA SER A 297 -12.00 -9.91 -19.98
C SER A 297 -12.90 -8.81 -19.43
N GLN A 298 -13.39 -7.96 -20.32
CA GLN A 298 -14.36 -6.93 -19.97
C GLN A 298 -15.63 -7.65 -19.52
N ALA A 299 -16.10 -7.31 -18.33
CA ALA A 299 -17.39 -7.76 -17.83
C ALA A 299 -18.50 -7.00 -18.55
#